data_3bfa6d4895a8c0c8acd2a22230b9bd84
#
_entry.id   3bfa6d4895a8c0c8acd2a22230b9bd84
#
_cell.length_a   1.000
_cell.length_b   1.000
_cell.length_c   1.000
_cell.angle_alpha   90.00
_cell.angle_beta   90.00
_cell.angle_gamma   90.00
#
_symmetry.space_group_name_H-M   'P 1'
#
loop_
_entity.id
_entity.type
_entity.pdbx_description
1 polymer ?
#
loop_
_entity_poly.entity_id
_entity_poly.type
_entity_poly.pdbx_seq_one_letter_code
_entity_poly.pdbx_strand_id
1 'polypeptide(L)'
;MNSFLKRVVCATAVAASALALAACGDDEGESSEPTPSSAESTELTPVKLQLQWFTQAQFAGYFAAVDQGFYEDAGLDVEILEGGTDIVPQTQLAQGRADYAIAWVPKALQSREQGAGITDVGQVFQRSGTLQVSFKDKDITTAADLKGKKVGNWGFGNEFELFAGMTKAGIDPGKDVTLVQQQFDMQALLKGDIDAAQAMIYNEYAQVLEAKNPDTGELYKPEDFNRIDWNEEGTAMLQDAIWANTEKLESDKAYQDQTVKFLEASFRGWIYCRDNAEKCRDIVVAKGSKLGASHQLWQMNEINKLIWPSENGIGIVDEAAWDQTVQVAMETKNAEGATVITKAPEGLAYTNDYAEKAVAALEADGVDPNGADFEPIEVQLEAGGA
;
A
#
# COMPACT_ATOMS: atom_id res chain seq x y z
N MET A 1 -4.18 7.53 57.15
CA MET A 1 -5.27 8.04 58.00
C MET A 1 -6.54 7.98 57.16
N ASN A 2 -7.35 6.97 57.52
CA ASN A 2 -8.83 6.87 57.52
C ASN A 2 -9.57 7.22 56.20
N SER A 3 -10.12 6.24 55.57
CA SER A 3 -11.37 5.44 55.79
C SER A 3 -12.59 6.23 55.27
N PHE A 4 -13.43 5.68 54.38
CA PHE A 4 -14.63 4.90 54.76
C PHE A 4 -15.32 4.29 53.54
N LEU A 5 -15.58 3.02 53.65
CA LEU A 5 -16.58 2.25 52.89
C LEU A 5 -17.97 2.85 52.98
N LYS A 6 -18.80 2.64 51.93
CA LYS A 6 -20.20 2.20 52.14
C LYS A 6 -20.73 1.41 50.94
N ARG A 7 -20.95 0.13 51.19
CA ARG A 7 -21.82 -0.79 50.43
C ARG A 7 -23.27 -0.44 50.71
N VAL A 8 -24.13 -0.53 49.71
CA VAL A 8 -25.55 -0.83 49.90
C VAL A 8 -25.95 -1.91 48.90
N VAL A 9 -26.32 -3.01 49.48
CA VAL A 9 -27.03 -4.16 48.88
C VAL A 9 -28.52 -3.90 49.10
N CYS A 10 -29.38 -4.11 48.11
CA CYS A 10 -30.77 -4.48 48.35
C CYS A 10 -31.23 -5.46 47.28
N ALA A 11 -31.81 -6.52 47.78
CA ALA A 11 -32.23 -7.72 47.06
C ALA A 11 -33.77 -7.72 46.85
N THR A 12 -34.14 -8.61 45.90
CA THR A 12 -35.38 -9.40 45.82
C THR A 12 -36.73 -8.73 45.54
N ALA A 13 -37.40 -9.20 44.47
CA ALA A 13 -38.68 -9.89 44.63
C ALA A 13 -39.08 -10.69 43.37
N VAL A 14 -39.31 -11.94 43.57
CA VAL A 14 -39.92 -12.96 42.70
C VAL A 14 -41.44 -12.77 42.77
N ALA A 15 -42.16 -12.87 41.65
CA ALA A 15 -43.56 -13.24 41.65
C ALA A 15 -43.87 -14.11 40.42
N ALA A 16 -44.09 -15.37 40.71
CA ALA A 16 -44.72 -16.34 39.82
C ALA A 16 -46.23 -16.24 39.96
N SER A 17 -46.97 -16.39 38.88
CA SER A 17 -48.36 -16.83 38.95
C SER A 17 -48.73 -17.61 37.71
N ALA A 18 -49.29 -18.76 37.96
CA ALA A 18 -49.62 -19.82 37.02
C ALA A 18 -51.13 -19.83 36.63
N LEU A 19 -51.42 -20.52 35.54
CA LEU A 19 -52.62 -21.30 35.20
C LEU A 19 -53.96 -20.58 34.90
N ALA A 20 -54.46 -20.85 33.72
CA ALA A 20 -55.79 -21.42 33.54
C ALA A 20 -55.90 -22.13 32.16
N LEU A 21 -56.38 -23.38 32.20
CA LEU A 21 -56.79 -24.27 31.12
C LEU A 21 -58.23 -23.96 30.63
N ALA A 22 -58.48 -24.36 29.41
CA ALA A 22 -59.70 -24.98 28.84
C ALA A 22 -60.15 -24.23 27.58
N ALA A 23 -60.65 -24.79 26.51
CA ALA A 23 -61.02 -26.10 26.04
C ALA A 23 -61.43 -25.96 24.55
N CYS A 24 -61.19 -27.03 23.80
CA CYS A 24 -61.76 -27.51 22.54
C CYS A 24 -62.70 -26.68 21.69
N GLY A 25 -62.40 -26.71 20.36
CA GLY A 25 -63.31 -26.45 19.25
C GLY A 25 -62.58 -26.65 17.92
N ASP A 26 -62.91 -27.77 17.22
CA ASP A 26 -62.45 -28.07 15.86
C ASP A 26 -62.95 -27.01 14.86
N ASP A 27 -62.09 -26.59 13.98
CA ASP A 27 -62.43 -26.55 12.54
C ASP A 27 -61.18 -26.36 11.66
N GLU A 28 -61.13 -27.00 10.54
CA GLU A 28 -60.04 -27.12 9.57
C GLU A 28 -59.84 -25.78 8.80
N GLY A 29 -58.59 -25.31 8.75
CA GLY A 29 -58.20 -24.20 7.90
C GLY A 29 -56.67 -24.13 7.84
N GLU A 30 -56.09 -24.84 6.88
CA GLU A 30 -54.67 -24.86 6.54
C GLU A 30 -54.25 -23.50 6.01
N SER A 31 -53.72 -22.61 6.90
CA SER A 31 -52.97 -21.44 6.48
C SER A 31 -51.51 -21.61 6.94
N SER A 32 -50.71 -22.04 6.00
CA SER A 32 -49.25 -22.02 6.14
C SER A 32 -48.76 -20.55 6.31
N GLU A 33 -48.51 -20.17 7.54
CA GLU A 33 -47.68 -18.98 7.81
C GLU A 33 -46.26 -19.22 7.28
N PRO A 34 -45.68 -18.29 6.55
CA PRO A 34 -44.27 -18.41 6.17
C PRO A 34 -43.42 -18.30 7.45
N THR A 35 -42.74 -19.39 7.78
CA THR A 35 -41.67 -19.40 8.76
C THR A 35 -40.69 -18.30 8.38
N PRO A 36 -40.35 -17.35 9.26
CA PRO A 36 -39.28 -16.40 8.96
C PRO A 36 -38.01 -17.24 8.78
N SER A 37 -37.49 -17.22 7.55
CA SER A 37 -36.14 -17.69 7.25
C SER A 37 -35.21 -16.94 8.19
N SER A 38 -34.65 -17.61 9.16
CA SER A 38 -33.49 -17.09 9.89
C SER A 38 -32.39 -16.92 8.84
N ALA A 39 -32.15 -15.67 8.44
CA ALA A 39 -30.91 -15.34 7.79
C ALA A 39 -29.80 -15.77 8.76
N GLU A 40 -29.10 -16.85 8.46
CA GLU A 40 -27.85 -17.19 9.10
C GLU A 40 -26.96 -15.95 8.89
N SER A 41 -26.70 -15.21 9.94
CA SER A 41 -25.60 -14.25 9.94
C SER A 41 -24.33 -15.10 9.78
N THR A 42 -23.84 -15.19 8.55
CA THR A 42 -22.51 -15.76 8.28
C THR A 42 -21.52 -14.91 9.06
N GLU A 43 -20.91 -15.48 10.09
CA GLU A 43 -19.87 -14.83 10.87
C GLU A 43 -18.71 -14.52 9.93
N LEU A 44 -18.34 -13.23 9.80
CA LEU A 44 -17.23 -12.79 8.95
C LEU A 44 -15.90 -13.31 9.52
N THR A 45 -15.00 -13.70 8.65
CA THR A 45 -13.65 -14.12 9.04
C THR A 45 -12.78 -12.90 9.33
N PRO A 46 -12.28 -12.72 10.57
CA PRO A 46 -11.42 -11.59 10.88
C PRO A 46 -10.07 -11.70 10.16
N VAL A 47 -9.61 -10.61 9.56
CA VAL A 47 -8.37 -10.51 8.79
C VAL A 47 -7.66 -9.22 9.14
N LYS A 48 -6.34 -9.25 9.33
CA LYS A 48 -5.52 -8.07 9.59
C LYS A 48 -4.58 -7.80 8.43
N LEU A 49 -4.67 -6.59 7.89
CA LEU A 49 -3.76 -6.06 6.88
C LEU A 49 -2.83 -5.01 7.52
N GLN A 50 -1.53 -5.28 7.55
CA GLN A 50 -0.53 -4.32 8.03
C GLN A 50 -0.02 -3.45 6.86
N LEU A 51 -0.24 -2.14 6.95
CA LEU A 51 0.36 -1.19 6.02
C LEU A 51 1.84 -0.94 6.35
N GLN A 52 2.60 -0.50 5.36
CA GLN A 52 4.01 -0.12 5.57
C GLN A 52 4.20 1.34 5.99
N TRP A 53 3.19 2.19 5.81
CA TRP A 53 3.27 3.62 6.07
C TRP A 53 1.99 4.15 6.70
N PHE A 54 1.95 5.45 6.97
CA PHE A 54 0.79 6.14 7.51
C PHE A 54 -0.40 6.11 6.55
N THR A 55 -1.60 6.35 7.08
CA THR A 55 -2.85 6.43 6.32
C THR A 55 -2.78 7.55 5.28
N GLN A 56 -2.78 7.16 4.01
CA GLN A 56 -2.73 8.06 2.85
C GLN A 56 -3.21 7.34 1.59
N ALA A 57 -3.40 8.07 0.47
CA ALA A 57 -3.95 7.51 -0.77
C ALA A 57 -3.08 6.40 -1.40
N GLN A 58 -1.82 6.24 -0.96
CA GLN A 58 -0.99 5.08 -1.27
C GLN A 58 -1.68 3.75 -0.96
N PHE A 59 -2.64 3.74 -0.05
CA PHE A 59 -3.37 2.54 0.36
C PHE A 59 -4.87 2.64 0.09
N ALA A 60 -5.28 3.59 -0.77
CA ALA A 60 -6.68 3.93 -0.98
C ALA A 60 -7.54 2.74 -1.39
N GLY A 61 -7.03 1.82 -2.22
CA GLY A 61 -7.77 0.64 -2.67
C GLY A 61 -8.23 -0.25 -1.52
N TYR A 62 -7.39 -0.44 -0.49
CA TYR A 62 -7.75 -1.24 0.68
C TYR A 62 -8.81 -0.54 1.54
N PHE A 63 -8.68 0.77 1.73
CA PHE A 63 -9.69 1.57 2.44
C PHE A 63 -11.02 1.61 1.67
N ALA A 64 -10.96 1.69 0.33
CA ALA A 64 -12.14 1.62 -0.52
C ALA A 64 -12.80 0.24 -0.45
N ALA A 65 -12.03 -0.84 -0.40
CA ALA A 65 -12.58 -2.18 -0.25
C ALA A 65 -13.34 -2.37 1.07
N VAL A 66 -12.88 -1.75 2.16
CA VAL A 66 -13.63 -1.69 3.44
C VAL A 66 -14.88 -0.82 3.29
N ASP A 67 -14.75 0.40 2.75
CA ASP A 67 -15.84 1.40 2.68
C ASP A 67 -16.99 0.95 1.77
N GLN A 68 -16.65 0.28 0.66
CA GLN A 68 -17.62 -0.23 -0.32
C GLN A 68 -18.18 -1.62 0.03
N GLY A 69 -17.72 -2.23 1.16
CA GLY A 69 -18.19 -3.53 1.60
C GLY A 69 -17.63 -4.73 0.83
N PHE A 70 -16.63 -4.56 -0.07
CA PHE A 70 -16.11 -5.66 -0.88
C PHE A 70 -15.49 -6.78 -0.06
N TYR A 71 -14.87 -6.46 1.09
CA TYR A 71 -14.39 -7.50 2.00
C TYR A 71 -15.53 -8.22 2.71
N GLU A 72 -16.56 -7.50 3.16
CA GLU A 72 -17.73 -8.09 3.81
C GLU A 72 -18.49 -9.02 2.84
N ASP A 73 -18.65 -8.62 1.58
CA ASP A 73 -19.25 -9.43 0.52
C ASP A 73 -18.44 -10.72 0.25
N ALA A 74 -17.11 -10.67 0.44
CA ALA A 74 -16.22 -11.82 0.38
C ALA A 74 -16.23 -12.69 1.66
N GLY A 75 -17.00 -12.29 2.70
CA GLY A 75 -17.06 -12.95 4.00
C GLY A 75 -15.89 -12.64 4.94
N LEU A 76 -15.23 -11.49 4.75
CA LEU A 76 -14.07 -11.06 5.52
C LEU A 76 -14.38 -9.79 6.32
N ASP A 77 -13.90 -9.74 7.58
CA ASP A 77 -13.86 -8.54 8.42
C ASP A 77 -12.41 -8.04 8.49
N VAL A 78 -12.07 -7.06 7.64
CA VAL A 78 -10.69 -6.61 7.45
C VAL A 78 -10.37 -5.40 8.32
N GLU A 79 -9.47 -5.60 9.28
CA GLU A 79 -8.86 -4.54 10.07
C GLU A 79 -7.57 -4.06 9.38
N ILE A 80 -7.51 -2.79 8.98
CA ILE A 80 -6.31 -2.17 8.42
C ILE A 80 -5.49 -1.55 9.54
N LEU A 81 -4.27 -2.07 9.73
CA LEU A 81 -3.31 -1.59 10.72
C LEU A 81 -2.37 -0.56 10.08
N GLU A 82 -2.39 0.66 10.59
CA GLU A 82 -1.51 1.73 10.13
C GLU A 82 -0.04 1.35 10.33
N GLY A 83 0.81 1.71 9.38
CA GLY A 83 2.26 1.58 9.45
C GLY A 83 2.95 2.84 9.97
N GLY A 84 4.21 3.02 9.61
CA GLY A 84 5.02 4.18 9.97
C GLY A 84 6.50 3.84 10.12
N THR A 85 7.30 4.81 10.56
CA THR A 85 8.77 4.69 10.62
C THR A 85 9.26 3.57 11.54
N ASP A 86 8.49 3.21 12.57
CA ASP A 86 8.87 2.23 13.59
C ASP A 86 8.22 0.85 13.37
N ILE A 87 7.43 0.70 12.30
CA ILE A 87 6.74 -0.54 11.96
C ILE A 87 7.43 -1.20 10.78
N VAL A 88 7.83 -2.46 10.95
CA VAL A 88 8.35 -3.33 9.89
C VAL A 88 7.26 -4.34 9.52
N PRO A 89 6.48 -4.12 8.46
CA PRO A 89 5.30 -4.92 8.13
C PRO A 89 5.65 -6.39 7.88
N GLN A 90 6.80 -6.68 7.27
CA GLN A 90 7.29 -8.04 7.04
C GLN A 90 7.46 -8.80 8.36
N THR A 91 7.91 -8.11 9.41
CA THR A 91 8.07 -8.69 10.74
C THR A 91 6.71 -8.94 11.41
N GLN A 92 5.74 -8.02 11.25
CA GLN A 92 4.38 -8.21 11.77
C GLN A 92 3.73 -9.45 11.15
N LEU A 93 3.86 -9.61 9.83
CA LEU A 93 3.36 -10.76 9.09
C LEU A 93 4.07 -12.07 9.51
N ALA A 94 5.40 -12.09 9.49
CA ALA A 94 6.19 -13.29 9.82
C ALA A 94 5.95 -13.78 11.26
N GLN A 95 5.60 -12.88 12.18
CA GLN A 95 5.28 -13.19 13.57
C GLN A 95 3.79 -13.50 13.80
N GLY A 96 2.96 -13.51 12.75
CA GLY A 96 1.53 -13.81 12.85
C GLY A 96 0.70 -12.72 13.56
N ARG A 97 1.20 -11.47 13.61
CA ARG A 97 0.46 -10.32 14.16
C ARG A 97 -0.47 -9.69 13.12
N ALA A 98 -0.21 -9.93 11.85
CA ALA A 98 -1.06 -9.63 10.73
C ALA A 98 -1.19 -10.86 9.84
N ASP A 99 -2.27 -10.95 9.06
CA ASP A 99 -2.52 -12.02 8.10
C ASP A 99 -1.90 -11.69 6.74
N TYR A 100 -1.92 -10.41 6.37
CA TYR A 100 -1.26 -9.87 5.18
C TYR A 100 -0.49 -8.60 5.53
N ALA A 101 0.49 -8.25 4.70
CA ALA A 101 1.25 -7.02 4.85
C ALA A 101 1.56 -6.38 3.51
N ILE A 102 1.59 -5.04 3.48
CA ILE A 102 2.10 -4.29 2.33
C ILE A 102 3.57 -3.99 2.57
N ALA A 103 4.40 -4.33 1.60
CA ALA A 103 5.82 -4.01 1.65
C ALA A 103 6.43 -3.94 0.25
N TRP A 104 7.47 -3.14 0.10
CA TRP A 104 8.28 -3.12 -1.11
C TRP A 104 9.06 -4.42 -1.27
N VAL A 105 9.13 -4.91 -2.51
CA VAL A 105 9.77 -6.18 -2.83
C VAL A 105 11.21 -6.27 -2.30
N PRO A 106 12.12 -5.29 -2.51
CA PRO A 106 13.50 -5.40 -2.02
C PRO A 106 13.57 -5.53 -0.49
N LYS A 107 12.73 -4.79 0.26
CA LYS A 107 12.70 -4.88 1.72
C LYS A 107 12.17 -6.23 2.22
N ALA A 108 11.20 -6.77 1.52
CA ALA A 108 10.67 -8.10 1.82
C ALA A 108 11.66 -9.21 1.47
N LEU A 109 12.39 -9.10 0.36
CA LEU A 109 13.46 -10.03 -0.01
C LEU A 109 14.58 -10.03 1.04
N GLN A 110 14.98 -8.85 1.55
CA GLN A 110 15.95 -8.76 2.64
C GLN A 110 15.45 -9.48 3.91
N SER A 111 14.18 -9.28 4.24
CA SER A 111 13.57 -9.96 5.41
C SER A 111 13.50 -11.47 5.20
N ARG A 112 13.22 -11.94 3.97
CA ARG A 112 13.24 -13.36 3.61
C ARG A 112 14.63 -13.96 3.76
N GLU A 113 15.68 -13.28 3.30
CA GLU A 113 17.06 -13.74 3.48
C GLU A 113 17.43 -13.86 4.96
N GLN A 114 16.82 -13.04 5.83
CA GLN A 114 16.95 -13.11 7.28
C GLN A 114 16.02 -14.15 7.94
N GLY A 115 15.27 -14.91 7.14
CA GLY A 115 14.45 -16.03 7.61
C GLY A 115 12.95 -15.73 7.76
N ALA A 116 12.45 -14.59 7.29
CA ALA A 116 11.01 -14.33 7.28
C ALA A 116 10.30 -15.21 6.24
N GLY A 117 9.39 -16.08 6.69
CA GLY A 117 8.56 -16.94 5.84
C GLY A 117 7.38 -16.18 5.25
N ILE A 118 7.64 -15.31 4.27
CA ILE A 118 6.63 -14.51 3.59
C ILE A 118 6.73 -14.64 2.07
N THR A 119 5.61 -14.57 1.36
CA THR A 119 5.48 -14.73 -0.09
C THR A 119 4.70 -13.57 -0.67
N ASP A 120 5.17 -12.97 -1.77
CA ASP A 120 4.38 -12.03 -2.55
C ASP A 120 3.26 -12.80 -3.27
N VAL A 121 2.01 -12.40 -3.00
CA VAL A 121 0.80 -13.01 -3.58
C VAL A 121 0.02 -12.03 -4.46
N GLY A 122 0.46 -10.76 -4.52
CA GLY A 122 -0.18 -9.76 -5.35
C GLY A 122 0.61 -8.47 -5.50
N GLN A 123 1.27 -8.29 -6.65
CA GLN A 123 2.03 -7.09 -6.98
C GLN A 123 1.10 -5.98 -7.45
N VAL A 124 0.74 -5.06 -6.55
CA VAL A 124 -0.20 -3.98 -6.87
C VAL A 124 0.46 -2.89 -7.70
N PHE A 125 1.59 -2.34 -7.25
CA PHE A 125 2.33 -1.36 -8.06
C PHE A 125 3.17 -2.07 -9.11
N GLN A 126 2.83 -1.86 -10.38
CA GLN A 126 3.51 -2.44 -11.53
C GLN A 126 4.78 -1.68 -11.93
N ARG A 127 4.96 -0.48 -11.37
CA ARG A 127 6.07 0.46 -11.66
C ARG A 127 6.58 1.07 -10.37
N SER A 128 7.83 1.55 -10.40
CA SER A 128 8.37 2.33 -9.28
C SER A 128 7.84 3.77 -9.30
N GLY A 129 7.51 4.28 -8.13
CA GLY A 129 7.17 5.69 -7.95
C GLY A 129 8.36 6.55 -7.52
N THR A 130 9.57 5.98 -7.41
CA THR A 130 10.75 6.70 -6.94
C THR A 130 11.37 7.57 -8.03
N LEU A 131 11.66 8.80 -7.68
CA LEU A 131 12.31 9.81 -8.53
C LEU A 131 13.56 10.37 -7.83
N GLN A 132 14.41 11.02 -8.63
CA GLN A 132 15.36 12.02 -8.14
C GLN A 132 14.99 13.38 -8.71
N VAL A 133 14.67 14.35 -7.87
CA VAL A 133 14.15 15.67 -8.24
C VAL A 133 15.20 16.75 -8.01
N SER A 134 15.39 17.66 -8.94
CA SER A 134 16.28 18.82 -8.85
C SER A 134 15.61 20.07 -9.41
N PHE A 135 16.06 21.26 -8.99
CA PHE A 135 15.66 22.48 -9.68
C PHE A 135 16.14 22.50 -11.13
N LYS A 136 15.35 23.15 -12.00
CA LYS A 136 15.62 23.22 -13.45
C LYS A 136 16.99 23.78 -13.79
N ASP A 137 17.45 24.80 -13.05
CA ASP A 137 18.73 25.50 -13.24
C ASP A 137 19.96 24.65 -12.86
N LYS A 138 19.76 23.48 -12.25
CA LYS A 138 20.84 22.55 -11.91
C LYS A 138 21.26 21.66 -13.08
N ASP A 139 20.45 21.61 -14.16
CA ASP A 139 20.68 20.78 -15.34
C ASP A 139 20.94 19.29 -15.02
N ILE A 140 20.27 18.77 -13.98
CA ILE A 140 20.34 17.35 -13.57
C ILE A 140 19.14 16.64 -14.20
N THR A 141 19.35 15.97 -15.33
CA THR A 141 18.28 15.33 -16.11
C THR A 141 18.44 13.82 -16.26
N THR A 142 19.64 13.30 -16.00
CA THR A 142 19.99 11.87 -16.04
C THR A 142 20.83 11.49 -14.83
N ALA A 143 20.96 10.20 -14.56
CA ALA A 143 21.83 9.70 -13.50
C ALA A 143 23.29 10.19 -13.64
N ALA A 144 23.78 10.38 -14.89
CA ALA A 144 25.15 10.86 -15.15
C ALA A 144 25.40 12.29 -14.65
N ASP A 145 24.37 13.14 -14.60
CA ASP A 145 24.48 14.54 -14.18
C ASP A 145 24.65 14.68 -12.64
N LEU A 146 24.45 13.61 -11.90
CA LEU A 146 24.62 13.58 -10.45
C LEU A 146 26.11 13.67 -10.02
N LYS A 147 27.05 13.46 -10.94
CA LYS A 147 28.48 13.49 -10.63
C LYS A 147 28.91 14.85 -10.05
N GLY A 148 29.55 14.81 -8.87
CA GLY A 148 30.00 15.99 -8.14
C GLY A 148 28.91 16.74 -7.39
N LYS A 149 27.67 16.26 -7.40
CA LYS A 149 26.53 16.91 -6.75
C LYS A 149 26.33 16.44 -5.31
N LYS A 150 25.58 17.23 -4.54
CA LYS A 150 25.03 16.83 -3.25
C LYS A 150 23.69 16.11 -3.51
N VAL A 151 23.67 14.81 -3.30
CA VAL A 151 22.54 13.96 -3.63
C VAL A 151 21.85 13.48 -2.36
N GLY A 152 20.62 13.92 -2.17
CA GLY A 152 19.76 13.49 -1.08
C GLY A 152 19.21 12.08 -1.34
N ASN A 153 19.13 11.30 -0.27
CA ASN A 153 18.43 10.01 -0.24
C ASN A 153 17.96 9.73 1.19
N TRP A 154 16.95 8.88 1.34
CA TRP A 154 16.44 8.51 2.67
C TRP A 154 17.31 7.50 3.41
N GLY A 155 18.10 6.71 2.68
CA GLY A 155 18.81 5.56 3.25
C GLY A 155 17.85 4.41 3.63
N PHE A 156 18.32 3.54 4.52
CA PHE A 156 17.53 2.42 5.09
C PHE A 156 16.87 1.51 4.05
N GLY A 157 17.56 1.28 2.92
CA GLY A 157 17.08 0.40 1.84
C GLY A 157 16.16 1.08 0.82
N ASN A 158 16.05 2.41 0.83
CA ASN A 158 15.33 3.16 -0.19
C ASN A 158 16.22 3.71 -1.30
N GLU A 159 17.54 3.61 -1.16
CA GLU A 159 18.55 4.24 -2.03
C GLU A 159 18.97 3.38 -3.24
N PHE A 160 18.54 2.14 -3.34
CA PHE A 160 19.12 1.18 -4.29
C PHE A 160 18.83 1.51 -5.76
N GLU A 161 17.67 2.02 -6.10
CA GLU A 161 17.36 2.45 -7.49
C GLU A 161 18.28 3.60 -7.92
N LEU A 162 18.47 4.60 -7.04
CA LEU A 162 19.39 5.72 -7.24
C LEU A 162 20.83 5.22 -7.41
N PHE A 163 21.29 4.31 -6.55
CA PHE A 163 22.65 3.80 -6.60
C PHE A 163 22.88 2.91 -7.81
N ALA A 164 21.89 2.14 -8.24
CA ALA A 164 21.93 1.37 -9.47
C ALA A 164 22.04 2.32 -10.69
N GLY A 165 21.24 3.38 -10.74
CA GLY A 165 21.29 4.40 -11.80
C GLY A 165 22.65 5.08 -11.87
N MET A 166 23.19 5.52 -10.74
CA MET A 166 24.54 6.10 -10.68
C MET A 166 25.62 5.11 -11.15
N THR A 167 25.56 3.88 -10.66
CA THR A 167 26.54 2.82 -11.05
C THR A 167 26.46 2.53 -12.54
N LYS A 168 25.26 2.43 -13.11
CA LYS A 168 25.02 2.24 -14.55
C LYS A 168 25.60 3.39 -15.38
N ALA A 169 25.52 4.62 -14.85
CA ALA A 169 26.09 5.83 -15.44
C ALA A 169 27.62 5.97 -15.22
N GLY A 170 28.26 4.99 -14.55
CA GLY A 170 29.71 5.01 -14.27
C GLY A 170 30.11 5.91 -13.10
N ILE A 171 29.18 6.22 -12.21
CA ILE A 171 29.39 7.01 -10.99
C ILE A 171 29.53 6.06 -9.80
N ASP A 172 30.56 6.25 -8.99
CA ASP A 172 30.71 5.58 -7.69
C ASP A 172 29.95 6.41 -6.62
N PRO A 173 28.84 5.88 -6.07
CA PRO A 173 28.03 6.63 -5.10
C PRO A 173 28.83 7.04 -3.85
N GLY A 174 29.86 6.28 -3.48
CA GLY A 174 30.70 6.57 -2.31
C GLY A 174 31.81 7.58 -2.55
N LYS A 175 32.10 7.96 -3.82
CA LYS A 175 33.25 8.82 -4.14
C LYS A 175 32.91 10.00 -5.06
N ASP A 176 32.04 9.79 -6.02
CA ASP A 176 31.78 10.76 -7.09
C ASP A 176 30.66 11.75 -6.76
N VAL A 177 29.92 11.53 -5.68
CA VAL A 177 28.85 12.41 -5.18
C VAL A 177 29.03 12.68 -3.69
N THR A 178 28.35 13.71 -3.18
CA THR A 178 28.18 13.89 -1.73
C THR A 178 26.80 13.39 -1.34
N LEU A 179 26.71 12.20 -0.76
CA LEU A 179 25.47 11.67 -0.24
C LEU A 179 25.03 12.43 1.00
N VAL A 180 23.77 12.82 1.03
CA VAL A 180 23.14 13.52 2.15
C VAL A 180 21.88 12.78 2.54
N GLN A 181 21.81 12.33 3.80
CA GLN A 181 20.56 11.74 4.30
C GLN A 181 19.52 12.83 4.44
N GLN A 182 18.41 12.71 3.71
CA GLN A 182 17.28 13.62 3.77
C GLN A 182 16.18 13.11 4.69
N GLN A 183 15.33 14.03 5.17
CA GLN A 183 14.09 13.69 5.86
C GLN A 183 13.00 13.28 4.83
N PHE A 184 11.85 12.82 5.32
CA PHE A 184 10.68 12.50 4.47
C PHE A 184 9.92 13.79 4.12
N ASP A 185 10.68 14.79 3.66
CA ASP A 185 10.19 16.08 3.16
C ASP A 185 11.14 16.64 2.10
N MET A 186 10.77 17.74 1.48
CA MET A 186 11.57 18.38 0.42
C MET A 186 12.30 19.65 0.88
N GLN A 187 12.37 19.89 2.19
CA GLN A 187 12.95 21.13 2.73
C GLN A 187 14.43 21.30 2.40
N ALA A 188 15.20 20.22 2.38
CA ALA A 188 16.63 20.28 2.04
C ALA A 188 16.84 20.72 0.57
N LEU A 189 15.99 20.26 -0.36
CA LEU A 189 16.03 20.70 -1.76
C LEU A 189 15.59 22.16 -1.87
N LEU A 190 14.45 22.51 -1.30
CA LEU A 190 13.87 23.87 -1.38
C LEU A 190 14.79 24.95 -0.80
N LYS A 191 15.60 24.61 0.20
CA LYS A 191 16.62 25.50 0.81
C LYS A 191 17.96 25.52 0.06
N GLY A 192 18.15 24.62 -0.91
CA GLY A 192 19.42 24.49 -1.64
C GLY A 192 20.52 23.79 -0.84
N ASP A 193 20.20 23.05 0.21
CA ASP A 193 21.16 22.28 0.99
C ASP A 193 21.68 21.07 0.21
N ILE A 194 20.84 20.53 -0.69
CA ILE A 194 21.14 19.45 -1.65
C ILE A 194 20.79 19.88 -3.08
N ASP A 195 21.47 19.28 -4.07
CA ASP A 195 21.24 19.59 -5.48
C ASP A 195 20.13 18.74 -6.12
N ALA A 196 19.95 17.53 -5.63
CA ALA A 196 18.90 16.62 -6.03
C ALA A 196 18.36 15.83 -4.83
N ALA A 197 17.05 15.62 -4.76
CA ALA A 197 16.36 14.95 -3.66
C ALA A 197 15.66 13.69 -4.13
N GLN A 198 15.71 12.61 -3.36
CA GLN A 198 14.85 11.45 -3.56
C GLN A 198 13.41 11.82 -3.23
N ALA A 199 12.47 11.37 -4.05
CA ALA A 199 11.05 11.67 -3.91
C ALA A 199 10.19 10.52 -4.43
N MET A 200 9.04 10.28 -3.81
CA MET A 200 7.96 9.54 -4.46
C MET A 200 7.18 10.49 -5.36
N ILE A 201 6.89 10.07 -6.59
CA ILE A 201 6.11 10.87 -7.56
C ILE A 201 4.75 11.27 -6.97
N TYR A 202 4.18 10.40 -6.16
CA TYR A 202 2.86 10.61 -5.57
C TYR A 202 2.90 11.40 -4.25
N ASN A 203 4.04 11.59 -3.60
CA ASN A 203 4.13 12.26 -2.29
C ASN A 203 5.11 13.45 -2.30
N GLU A 204 6.41 13.21 -2.15
CA GLU A 204 7.39 14.30 -2.00
C GLU A 204 7.48 15.19 -3.25
N TYR A 205 7.22 14.65 -4.45
CA TYR A 205 7.15 15.49 -5.64
C TYR A 205 5.96 16.48 -5.58
N ALA A 206 4.82 16.09 -5.02
CA ALA A 206 3.72 17.04 -4.76
C ALA A 206 4.16 18.14 -3.78
N GLN A 207 4.92 17.82 -2.74
CA GLN A 207 5.36 18.80 -1.74
C GLN A 207 6.17 19.96 -2.35
N VAL A 208 7.01 19.71 -3.37
CA VAL A 208 7.70 20.81 -4.06
C VAL A 208 6.75 21.65 -4.91
N LEU A 209 5.71 21.05 -5.48
CA LEU A 209 4.69 21.76 -6.27
C LEU A 209 3.68 22.53 -5.38
N GLU A 210 3.55 22.17 -4.11
CA GLU A 210 2.74 22.85 -3.09
C GLU A 210 3.52 23.97 -2.39
N ALA A 211 4.83 24.02 -2.59
CA ALA A 211 5.67 25.08 -2.04
C ALA A 211 5.56 26.36 -2.90
N LYS A 212 5.65 27.52 -2.22
CA LYS A 212 5.71 28.81 -2.90
C LYS A 212 7.12 29.15 -3.32
N ASN A 213 7.28 29.54 -4.59
CA ASN A 213 8.51 30.14 -5.08
C ASN A 213 8.70 31.50 -4.41
N PRO A 214 9.80 31.72 -3.68
CA PRO A 214 10.04 32.96 -2.93
C PRO A 214 10.17 34.21 -3.83
N ASP A 215 10.54 34.05 -5.09
CA ASP A 215 10.74 35.15 -6.03
C ASP A 215 9.43 35.63 -6.64
N THR A 216 8.46 34.73 -6.87
CA THR A 216 7.19 35.05 -7.54
C THR A 216 6.01 35.10 -6.57
N GLY A 217 6.08 34.40 -5.44
CA GLY A 217 4.98 34.19 -4.49
C GLY A 217 3.94 33.15 -4.96
N GLU A 218 4.05 32.64 -6.18
CA GLU A 218 3.20 31.58 -6.74
C GLU A 218 3.72 30.20 -6.35
N LEU A 219 2.92 29.15 -6.52
CA LEU A 219 3.39 27.78 -6.37
C LEU A 219 4.41 27.44 -7.45
N TYR A 220 5.38 26.60 -7.10
CA TYR A 220 6.24 25.98 -8.10
C TYR A 220 5.43 25.13 -9.07
N LYS A 221 5.95 25.01 -10.29
CA LYS A 221 5.35 24.23 -11.37
C LYS A 221 6.26 23.09 -11.80
N PRO A 222 5.74 22.06 -12.47
CA PRO A 222 6.57 20.96 -12.98
C PRO A 222 7.77 21.42 -13.83
N GLU A 223 7.63 22.54 -14.60
CA GLU A 223 8.71 23.11 -15.42
C GLU A 223 9.84 23.73 -14.61
N ASP A 224 9.67 23.99 -13.32
CA ASP A 224 10.71 24.51 -12.43
C ASP A 224 11.68 23.42 -11.97
N PHE A 225 11.37 22.15 -12.25
CA PHE A 225 12.14 20.98 -11.83
C PHE A 225 12.55 20.09 -12.99
N ASN A 226 13.67 19.37 -12.80
CA ASN A 226 14.01 18.17 -13.55
C ASN A 226 13.69 16.95 -12.67
N ARG A 227 13.38 15.82 -13.32
CA ARG A 227 13.12 14.55 -12.67
C ARG A 227 13.92 13.46 -13.37
N ILE A 228 14.58 12.62 -12.61
CA ILE A 228 15.14 11.37 -13.07
C ILE A 228 14.16 10.29 -12.62
N ASP A 229 13.57 9.57 -13.59
CA ASP A 229 12.66 8.44 -13.35
C ASP A 229 13.44 7.13 -13.49
N TRP A 230 13.46 6.33 -12.42
CA TRP A 230 14.24 5.09 -12.42
C TRP A 230 13.65 4.00 -13.31
N ASN A 231 12.35 4.11 -13.69
CA ASN A 231 11.77 3.25 -14.74
C ASN A 231 12.42 3.55 -16.09
N GLU A 232 12.56 4.84 -16.44
CA GLU A 232 13.21 5.28 -17.70
C GLU A 232 14.71 4.96 -17.68
N GLU A 233 15.38 5.09 -16.54
CA GLU A 233 16.79 4.73 -16.37
C GLU A 233 17.02 3.21 -16.39
N GLY A 234 15.95 2.39 -16.25
CA GLY A 234 16.00 0.93 -16.23
C GLY A 234 16.70 0.37 -15.00
N THR A 235 16.46 1.00 -13.84
CA THR A 235 16.96 0.58 -12.53
C THR A 235 15.86 0.55 -11.47
N ALA A 236 14.60 0.72 -11.90
CA ALA A 236 13.44 0.62 -11.04
C ALA A 236 13.33 -0.77 -10.38
N MET A 237 12.80 -0.78 -9.16
CA MET A 237 12.48 -1.99 -8.42
C MET A 237 10.98 -2.03 -8.12
N LEU A 238 10.40 -3.23 -8.04
CA LEU A 238 9.00 -3.41 -7.66
C LEU A 238 8.76 -2.93 -6.22
N GLN A 239 7.64 -2.21 -6.04
CA GLN A 239 7.30 -1.56 -4.77
C GLN A 239 6.12 -2.26 -4.09
N ASP A 240 5.04 -1.55 -3.79
CA ASP A 240 3.93 -2.03 -2.98
C ASP A 240 3.33 -3.34 -3.51
N ALA A 241 3.58 -4.41 -2.76
CA ALA A 241 3.04 -5.74 -2.98
C ALA A 241 2.30 -6.25 -1.73
N ILE A 242 1.38 -7.17 -1.92
CA ILE A 242 0.66 -7.88 -0.85
C ILE A 242 1.43 -9.15 -0.50
N TRP A 243 1.90 -9.22 0.72
CA TRP A 243 2.65 -10.36 1.25
C TRP A 243 1.77 -11.21 2.15
N ALA A 244 1.93 -12.54 2.06
CA ALA A 244 1.22 -13.55 2.85
C ALA A 244 2.22 -14.48 3.58
N ASN A 245 1.76 -15.22 4.57
CA ASN A 245 2.59 -16.17 5.30
C ASN A 245 2.83 -17.44 4.46
N THR A 246 4.09 -17.76 4.17
CA THR A 246 4.49 -18.87 3.29
C THR A 246 4.01 -20.24 3.83
N GLU A 247 4.20 -20.50 5.12
CA GLU A 247 3.83 -21.80 5.73
C GLU A 247 2.33 -22.04 5.65
N LYS A 248 1.52 -20.99 5.89
CA LYS A 248 0.05 -21.06 5.77
C LYS A 248 -0.36 -21.27 4.30
N LEU A 249 0.30 -20.61 3.33
CA LEU A 249 0.02 -20.82 1.90
C LEU A 249 0.33 -22.26 1.46
N GLU A 250 1.33 -22.90 2.04
CA GLU A 250 1.72 -24.27 1.70
C GLU A 250 0.85 -25.34 2.35
N SER A 251 0.29 -25.07 3.54
CA SER A 251 -0.32 -26.12 4.37
C SER A 251 -1.77 -25.88 4.79
N ASP A 252 -2.29 -24.66 4.73
CA ASP A 252 -3.63 -24.30 5.21
C ASP A 252 -4.57 -23.94 4.05
N LYS A 253 -5.48 -24.87 3.71
CA LYS A 253 -6.45 -24.68 2.64
C LYS A 253 -7.40 -23.50 2.92
N ALA A 254 -7.78 -23.29 4.18
CA ALA A 254 -8.69 -22.18 4.54
C ALA A 254 -8.00 -20.84 4.30
N TYR A 255 -6.71 -20.73 4.65
CA TYR A 255 -5.92 -19.53 4.38
C TYR A 255 -5.67 -19.31 2.88
N GLN A 256 -5.46 -20.38 2.09
CA GLN A 256 -5.37 -20.27 0.64
C GLN A 256 -6.65 -19.70 0.02
N ASP A 257 -7.83 -20.22 0.42
CA ASP A 257 -9.12 -19.73 -0.06
C ASP A 257 -9.42 -18.30 0.42
N GLN A 258 -9.05 -17.97 1.67
CA GLN A 258 -9.10 -16.62 2.21
C GLN A 258 -8.22 -15.66 1.40
N THR A 259 -7.01 -16.09 0.99
CA THR A 259 -6.09 -15.26 0.20
C THR A 259 -6.69 -14.87 -1.14
N VAL A 260 -7.32 -15.79 -1.87
CA VAL A 260 -8.02 -15.45 -3.14
C VAL A 260 -9.12 -14.41 -2.91
N LYS A 261 -9.97 -14.60 -1.89
CA LYS A 261 -11.06 -13.68 -1.55
C LYS A 261 -10.54 -12.30 -1.15
N PHE A 262 -9.46 -12.27 -0.33
CA PHE A 262 -8.83 -11.04 0.11
C PHE A 262 -8.23 -10.25 -1.07
N LEU A 263 -7.55 -10.94 -2.00
CA LEU A 263 -6.99 -10.32 -3.19
C LEU A 263 -8.09 -9.79 -4.11
N GLU A 264 -9.12 -10.59 -4.40
CA GLU A 264 -10.25 -10.16 -5.23
C GLU A 264 -10.90 -8.89 -4.69
N ALA A 265 -11.25 -8.86 -3.40
CA ALA A 265 -11.86 -7.71 -2.75
C ALA A 265 -10.91 -6.48 -2.73
N SER A 266 -9.61 -6.69 -2.47
CA SER A 266 -8.59 -5.64 -2.55
C SER A 266 -8.49 -5.06 -3.96
N PHE A 267 -8.47 -5.90 -4.98
CA PHE A 267 -8.39 -5.48 -6.38
C PHE A 267 -9.66 -4.73 -6.81
N ARG A 268 -10.86 -5.13 -6.37
CA ARG A 268 -12.11 -4.37 -6.55
C ARG A 268 -11.98 -2.96 -5.95
N GLY A 269 -11.36 -2.84 -4.79
CA GLY A 269 -11.10 -1.54 -4.15
C GLY A 269 -10.17 -0.66 -4.98
N TRP A 270 -9.11 -1.22 -5.56
CA TRP A 270 -8.21 -0.48 -6.45
C TRP A 270 -8.86 -0.10 -7.78
N ILE A 271 -9.67 -1.00 -8.38
CA ILE A 271 -10.47 -0.71 -9.58
C ILE A 271 -11.49 0.39 -9.28
N TYR A 272 -12.16 0.34 -8.12
CA TYR A 272 -13.05 1.42 -7.69
C TYR A 272 -12.31 2.77 -7.61
N CYS A 273 -11.09 2.79 -7.08
CA CYS A 273 -10.26 4.00 -6.98
C CYS A 273 -9.73 4.47 -8.35
N ARG A 274 -9.47 3.57 -9.29
CA ARG A 274 -9.19 3.93 -10.68
C ARG A 274 -10.32 4.77 -11.27
N ASP A 275 -11.55 4.30 -11.07
CA ASP A 275 -12.74 4.88 -11.70
C ASP A 275 -13.37 6.03 -10.87
N ASN A 276 -12.98 6.17 -9.59
CA ASN A 276 -13.54 7.14 -8.64
C ASN A 276 -12.47 7.81 -7.77
N ALA A 277 -11.43 8.38 -8.37
CA ALA A 277 -10.26 8.92 -7.66
C ALA A 277 -10.62 9.94 -6.55
N GLU A 278 -11.58 10.84 -6.81
CA GLU A 278 -12.04 11.84 -5.84
C GLU A 278 -12.73 11.20 -4.62
N LYS A 279 -13.54 10.14 -4.85
CA LYS A 279 -14.19 9.44 -3.74
C LYS A 279 -13.18 8.68 -2.88
N CYS A 280 -12.18 8.06 -3.51
CA CYS A 280 -11.10 7.39 -2.79
C CYS A 280 -10.26 8.38 -1.97
N ARG A 281 -9.97 9.57 -2.52
CA ARG A 281 -9.39 10.68 -1.74
C ARG A 281 -10.24 10.97 -0.50
N ASP A 282 -11.56 11.12 -0.65
CA ASP A 282 -12.47 11.47 0.45
C ASP A 282 -12.51 10.36 1.51
N ILE A 283 -12.51 9.08 1.10
CA ILE A 283 -12.41 7.93 2.00
C ILE A 283 -11.13 8.00 2.83
N VAL A 284 -9.99 8.23 2.20
CA VAL A 284 -8.69 8.29 2.89
C VAL A 284 -8.62 9.47 3.87
N VAL A 285 -9.11 10.64 3.48
CA VAL A 285 -9.20 11.81 4.36
C VAL A 285 -10.09 11.52 5.56
N ALA A 286 -11.25 10.88 5.35
CA ALA A 286 -12.16 10.47 6.43
C ALA A 286 -11.55 9.41 7.37
N LYS A 287 -10.62 8.58 6.89
CA LYS A 287 -9.88 7.60 7.72
C LYS A 287 -8.75 8.23 8.53
N GLY A 288 -8.56 9.54 8.46
CA GLY A 288 -7.65 10.29 9.32
C GLY A 288 -6.28 10.59 8.73
N SER A 289 -6.15 10.58 7.40
CA SER A 289 -4.94 11.12 6.76
C SER A 289 -4.65 12.53 7.24
N LYS A 290 -3.39 12.82 7.53
CA LYS A 290 -2.94 14.14 7.95
C LYS A 290 -2.66 15.06 6.77
N LEU A 291 -2.58 14.51 5.56
CA LEU A 291 -2.31 15.24 4.33
C LEU A 291 -3.62 15.82 3.77
N GLY A 292 -3.52 17.00 3.15
CA GLY A 292 -4.67 17.73 2.60
C GLY A 292 -5.36 17.02 1.44
N ALA A 293 -6.61 17.39 1.16
CA ALA A 293 -7.42 16.74 0.14
C ALA A 293 -6.83 16.88 -1.28
N SER A 294 -6.22 18.02 -1.63
CA SER A 294 -5.57 18.22 -2.94
C SER A 294 -4.35 17.32 -3.09
N HIS A 295 -3.54 17.20 -2.03
CA HIS A 295 -2.39 16.29 -1.98
C HIS A 295 -2.82 14.82 -2.10
N GLN A 296 -3.88 14.42 -1.38
CA GLN A 296 -4.41 13.05 -1.47
C GLN A 296 -5.00 12.73 -2.85
N LEU A 297 -5.59 13.71 -3.55
CA LEU A 297 -6.05 13.52 -4.92
C LEU A 297 -4.88 13.38 -5.90
N TRP A 298 -3.82 14.15 -5.70
CA TRP A 298 -2.57 13.98 -6.44
C TRP A 298 -2.00 12.58 -6.23
N GLN A 299 -1.88 12.17 -4.96
CA GLN A 299 -1.41 10.81 -4.65
C GLN A 299 -2.24 9.76 -5.37
N MET A 300 -3.57 9.85 -5.30
CA MET A 300 -4.46 8.88 -5.94
C MET A 300 -4.23 8.81 -7.45
N ASN A 301 -4.09 9.97 -8.11
CA ASN A 301 -3.84 10.04 -9.54
C ASN A 301 -2.48 9.43 -9.94
N GLU A 302 -1.41 9.78 -9.21
CA GLU A 302 -0.07 9.26 -9.51
C GLU A 302 0.05 7.76 -9.20
N ILE A 303 -0.59 7.29 -8.13
CA ILE A 303 -0.63 5.86 -7.80
C ILE A 303 -1.39 5.07 -8.86
N ASN A 304 -2.50 5.59 -9.34
CA ASN A 304 -3.21 4.97 -10.46
C ASN A 304 -2.30 4.78 -11.69
N LYS A 305 -1.38 5.72 -11.98
CA LYS A 305 -0.38 5.56 -13.06
C LYS A 305 0.66 4.48 -12.76
N LEU A 306 0.93 4.16 -11.48
CA LEU A 306 1.83 3.07 -11.11
C LEU A 306 1.16 1.70 -11.22
N ILE A 307 -0.16 1.66 -11.10
CA ILE A 307 -0.94 0.43 -11.19
C ILE A 307 -1.40 0.19 -12.63
N TRP A 308 -2.01 1.20 -13.28
CA TRP A 308 -2.68 1.07 -14.57
C TRP A 308 -1.85 1.63 -15.73
N PRO A 309 -1.92 1.00 -16.92
CA PRO A 309 -2.49 -0.33 -17.14
C PRO A 309 -1.65 -1.43 -16.49
N SER A 310 -2.31 -2.51 -16.05
CA SER A 310 -1.70 -3.76 -15.64
C SER A 310 -1.90 -4.78 -16.76
N GLU A 311 -0.89 -5.04 -17.57
CA GLU A 311 -1.02 -5.81 -18.82
C GLU A 311 -1.57 -7.23 -18.59
N ASN A 312 -1.18 -7.86 -17.48
CA ASN A 312 -1.57 -9.22 -17.13
C ASN A 312 -2.72 -9.25 -16.08
N GLY A 313 -3.26 -8.09 -15.71
CA GLY A 313 -4.20 -7.91 -14.61
C GLY A 313 -3.55 -7.41 -13.33
N ILE A 314 -4.33 -6.67 -12.53
CA ILE A 314 -3.86 -6.15 -11.25
C ILE A 314 -3.38 -7.28 -10.32
N GLY A 315 -2.26 -7.08 -9.66
CA GLY A 315 -1.71 -8.03 -8.70
C GLY A 315 -0.85 -9.13 -9.32
N ILE A 316 -0.80 -9.27 -10.65
CA ILE A 316 0.07 -10.22 -11.32
C ILE A 316 1.51 -9.68 -11.34
N VAL A 317 2.44 -10.47 -10.84
CA VAL A 317 3.87 -10.17 -10.92
C VAL A 317 4.33 -10.33 -12.38
N ASP A 318 4.90 -9.27 -12.96
CA ASP A 318 5.65 -9.36 -14.21
C ASP A 318 7.03 -9.97 -13.93
N GLU A 319 7.36 -11.07 -14.61
CA GLU A 319 8.59 -11.81 -14.38
C GLU A 319 9.84 -10.97 -14.72
N ALA A 320 9.79 -10.15 -15.76
CA ALA A 320 10.94 -9.31 -16.13
C ALA A 320 11.20 -8.20 -15.10
N ALA A 321 10.13 -7.59 -14.57
CA ALA A 321 10.24 -6.60 -13.50
C ALA A 321 10.71 -7.21 -12.18
N TRP A 322 10.29 -8.45 -11.89
CA TRP A 322 10.79 -9.22 -10.75
C TRP A 322 12.27 -9.51 -10.88
N ASP A 323 12.70 -10.04 -12.02
CA ASP A 323 14.09 -10.37 -12.29
C ASP A 323 14.99 -9.12 -12.22
N GLN A 324 14.56 -8.00 -12.78
CA GLN A 324 15.25 -6.71 -12.65
C GLN A 324 15.36 -6.30 -11.19
N THR A 325 14.29 -6.42 -10.41
CA THR A 325 14.29 -6.09 -8.97
C THR A 325 15.31 -6.96 -8.21
N VAL A 326 15.31 -8.26 -8.47
CA VAL A 326 16.28 -9.22 -7.86
C VAL A 326 17.70 -8.86 -8.28
N GLN A 327 17.93 -8.58 -9.57
CA GLN A 327 19.25 -8.20 -10.07
C GLN A 327 19.76 -6.93 -9.38
N VAL A 328 18.96 -5.86 -9.33
CA VAL A 328 19.33 -4.62 -8.64
C VAL A 328 19.61 -4.88 -7.16
N ALA A 329 18.77 -5.70 -6.50
CA ALA A 329 18.93 -6.05 -5.09
C ALA A 329 20.22 -6.82 -4.78
N MET A 330 20.71 -7.64 -5.73
CA MET A 330 21.92 -8.46 -5.57
C MET A 330 23.21 -7.74 -5.98
N GLU A 331 23.15 -6.87 -6.99
CA GLU A 331 24.35 -6.31 -7.64
C GLU A 331 24.66 -4.89 -7.15
N THR A 332 23.62 -4.12 -6.75
CA THR A 332 23.81 -2.72 -6.33
C THR A 332 24.29 -2.65 -4.90
N LYS A 333 25.42 -1.98 -4.72
CA LYS A 333 26.02 -1.74 -3.40
C LYS A 333 25.62 -0.35 -2.90
N ASN A 334 25.26 -0.29 -1.64
CA ASN A 334 25.10 0.98 -0.92
C ASN A 334 26.49 1.58 -0.59
N ALA A 335 26.51 2.74 0.09
CA ALA A 335 27.74 3.46 0.43
C ALA A 335 28.69 2.64 1.33
N GLU A 336 28.16 1.71 2.10
CA GLU A 336 28.91 0.79 2.98
C GLU A 336 29.39 -0.47 2.25
N GLY A 337 29.04 -0.63 0.97
CA GLY A 337 29.39 -1.77 0.14
C GLY A 337 28.49 -2.99 0.31
N ALA A 338 27.36 -2.85 1.00
CA ALA A 338 26.36 -3.89 1.19
C ALA A 338 25.31 -3.87 0.06
N THR A 339 24.82 -5.03 -0.33
CA THR A 339 23.68 -5.23 -1.22
C THR A 339 22.40 -5.44 -0.40
N VAL A 340 21.22 -5.36 -1.03
CA VAL A 340 19.94 -5.65 -0.36
C VAL A 340 19.91 -7.11 0.07
N ILE A 341 20.24 -8.01 -0.86
CA ILE A 341 20.36 -9.46 -0.64
C ILE A 341 21.68 -9.96 -1.20
N THR A 342 22.19 -11.07 -0.65
CA THR A 342 23.50 -11.66 -1.02
C THR A 342 23.36 -12.83 -1.97
N LYS A 343 22.16 -13.39 -2.12
CA LYS A 343 21.84 -14.51 -3.01
C LYS A 343 20.42 -14.36 -3.58
N ALA A 344 20.18 -15.02 -4.70
CA ALA A 344 18.84 -15.06 -5.30
C ALA A 344 17.82 -15.63 -4.30
N PRO A 345 16.55 -15.11 -4.32
CA PRO A 345 15.50 -15.62 -3.45
C PRO A 345 15.26 -17.12 -3.67
N GLU A 346 15.18 -17.88 -2.60
CA GLU A 346 14.90 -19.31 -2.63
C GLU A 346 13.45 -19.60 -2.22
N GLY A 347 12.92 -20.75 -2.64
CA GLY A 347 11.57 -21.19 -2.31
C GLY A 347 10.49 -20.32 -2.92
N LEU A 348 9.33 -20.28 -2.31
CA LEU A 348 8.17 -19.52 -2.77
C LEU A 348 8.33 -18.04 -2.44
N ALA A 349 9.14 -17.30 -3.22
CA ALA A 349 9.35 -15.87 -3.01
C ALA A 349 8.16 -15.03 -3.52
N TYR A 350 7.56 -15.42 -4.65
CA TYR A 350 6.29 -14.94 -5.14
C TYR A 350 5.50 -16.08 -5.77
N THR A 351 4.21 -15.86 -5.98
CA THR A 351 3.34 -16.70 -6.79
C THR A 351 2.19 -15.89 -7.37
N ASN A 352 1.88 -16.12 -8.64
CA ASN A 352 0.71 -15.53 -9.30
C ASN A 352 -0.58 -16.35 -9.09
N ASP A 353 -0.50 -17.58 -8.54
CA ASP A 353 -1.62 -18.54 -8.44
C ASP A 353 -2.88 -17.96 -7.78
N TYR A 354 -2.72 -17.10 -6.78
CA TYR A 354 -3.82 -16.48 -6.04
C TYR A 354 -4.35 -15.25 -6.75
N ALA A 355 -3.45 -14.39 -7.27
CA ALA A 355 -3.82 -13.21 -8.03
C ALA A 355 -4.52 -13.59 -9.35
N GLU A 356 -4.06 -14.62 -10.06
CA GLU A 356 -4.71 -15.13 -11.28
C GLU A 356 -6.15 -15.59 -11.00
N LYS A 357 -6.39 -16.27 -9.88
CA LYS A 357 -7.75 -16.68 -9.48
C LYS A 357 -8.63 -15.48 -9.14
N ALA A 358 -8.08 -14.48 -8.46
CA ALA A 358 -8.79 -13.25 -8.14
C ALA A 358 -9.12 -12.45 -9.41
N VAL A 359 -8.18 -12.32 -10.34
CA VAL A 359 -8.38 -11.69 -11.67
C VAL A 359 -9.45 -12.42 -12.46
N ALA A 360 -9.39 -13.76 -12.53
CA ALA A 360 -10.40 -14.55 -13.23
C ALA A 360 -11.82 -14.40 -12.63
N ALA A 361 -11.91 -14.23 -11.30
CA ALA A 361 -13.20 -13.95 -10.65
C ALA A 361 -13.73 -12.55 -11.03
N LEU A 362 -12.87 -11.53 -11.05
CA LEU A 362 -13.23 -10.18 -11.51
C LEU A 362 -13.73 -10.17 -12.95
N GLU A 363 -13.04 -10.87 -13.86
CA GLU A 363 -13.42 -10.99 -15.27
C GLU A 363 -14.77 -11.72 -15.43
N ALA A 364 -15.00 -12.77 -14.64
CA ALA A 364 -16.27 -13.50 -14.64
C ALA A 364 -17.46 -12.62 -14.21
N ASP A 365 -17.21 -11.64 -13.34
CA ASP A 365 -18.19 -10.65 -12.92
C ASP A 365 -18.26 -9.43 -13.87
N GLY A 366 -17.50 -9.43 -14.95
CA GLY A 366 -17.47 -8.36 -15.96
C GLY A 366 -16.72 -7.12 -15.50
N VAL A 367 -15.84 -7.25 -14.52
CA VAL A 367 -14.97 -6.16 -14.01
C VAL A 367 -13.64 -6.21 -14.75
N ASP A 368 -13.17 -5.07 -15.27
CA ASP A 368 -11.89 -4.95 -15.99
C ASP A 368 -10.71 -4.90 -15.02
N PRO A 369 -9.86 -5.94 -14.96
CA PRO A 369 -8.70 -5.98 -14.07
C PRO A 369 -7.44 -5.36 -14.67
N ASN A 370 -7.45 -4.97 -15.96
CA ASN A 370 -6.28 -4.50 -16.69
C ASN A 370 -6.18 -2.98 -16.74
N GLY A 371 -7.32 -2.28 -16.81
CA GLY A 371 -7.36 -0.82 -16.87
C GLY A 371 -6.67 -0.25 -18.12
N ALA A 372 -6.81 -0.93 -19.28
CA ALA A 372 -6.16 -0.51 -20.53
C ALA A 372 -6.60 0.88 -21.00
N ASP A 373 -7.85 1.26 -20.69
CA ASP A 373 -8.44 2.56 -21.05
C ASP A 373 -8.31 3.60 -19.91
N PHE A 374 -7.46 3.34 -18.92
CA PHE A 374 -7.24 4.31 -17.83
C PHE A 374 -6.63 5.61 -18.35
N GLU A 375 -7.26 6.72 -18.01
CA GLU A 375 -6.75 8.06 -18.28
C GLU A 375 -6.55 8.82 -16.97
N PRO A 376 -5.36 9.40 -16.74
CA PRO A 376 -5.12 10.21 -15.54
C PRO A 376 -5.99 11.48 -15.55
N ILE A 377 -6.38 11.93 -14.36
CA ILE A 377 -7.08 13.20 -14.19
C ILE A 377 -6.10 14.36 -14.02
N GLU A 378 -6.55 15.58 -14.32
CA GLU A 378 -5.82 16.80 -13.99
C GLU A 378 -6.06 17.18 -12.53
N VAL A 379 -5.00 17.34 -11.75
CA VAL A 379 -5.07 17.69 -10.33
C VAL A 379 -4.42 19.03 -10.08
N GLN A 380 -5.14 19.93 -9.41
CA GLN A 380 -4.61 21.20 -8.93
C GLN A 380 -4.20 21.08 -7.47
N LEU A 381 -2.91 21.27 -7.21
CA LEU A 381 -2.37 21.27 -5.84
C LEU A 381 -2.61 22.64 -5.18
N GLU A 382 -2.75 22.60 -3.86
CA GLU A 382 -2.92 23.77 -3.02
C GLU A 382 -1.68 23.99 -2.15
N ALA A 383 -1.43 25.23 -1.73
CA ALA A 383 -0.28 25.55 -0.89
C ALA A 383 -0.36 24.83 0.45
N GLY A 384 0.71 24.11 0.82
CA GLY A 384 0.82 23.44 2.11
C GLY A 384 -0.12 22.26 2.28
N GLY A 385 -0.39 21.51 1.21
CA GLY A 385 -1.25 20.33 1.22
C GLY A 385 -0.63 19.10 1.89
N ALA A 386 0.70 19.13 2.15
CA ALA A 386 1.43 18.06 2.83
C ALA A 386 1.68 18.36 4.31
#